data_27543345da363f32a255b8d1afb58f27
#
_entry.id   27543345da363f32a255b8d1afb58f27
#
_cell.length_a   1.000
_cell.length_b   1.000
_cell.length_c   1.000
_cell.angle_alpha   90.00
_cell.angle_beta   90.00
_cell.angle_gamma   90.00
#
_symmetry.space_group_name_H-M   'P 1'
#
loop_
_entity.id
_entity.type
_entity.pdbx_description
1 polymer ?
#
loop_
_entity_poly.entity_id
_entity_poly.type
_entity_poly.pdbx_seq_one_letter_code
_entity_poly.pdbx_strand_id
1 'polypeptide(L)'
;QKGIHIGTSSWKYEGWLGQVYDPAKYGYRGKFNKTRFERECLQEYARVFPTVGGDFSFYQFPSNDYWRRLFDQVPDGFLFGLKVPEDITVERFPKLPRYGQRAGEVNQGFLDAVLLEDRFLGPLEPYGEKIGVLIFEFGTIYRGPMSEVGDFVQALDGFLAKLPTDRFHFAVEVRNRNFLNGGGEYLACLREHNIAHCLNSWTRMPPIGEQLKVDNIITARHVAARFLLRPGRMYQQAVDLFSPYEEVQESYPEGRSAMLDLIERCLADQNMLFAYVNNRFEGNAVGTIEAVLNQLE
;
A
#
# COMPACT_ATOMS: atom_id res chain seq x y z
N GLN A 1 -14.78 11.35 8.19
CA GLN A 1 -14.28 12.73 8.04
C GLN A 1 -13.73 12.89 6.62
N LYS A 2 -14.00 14.06 5.96
CA LYS A 2 -13.54 14.29 4.58
C LYS A 2 -12.01 14.22 4.49
N GLY A 3 -11.51 13.43 3.53
CA GLY A 3 -10.09 13.30 3.25
C GLY A 3 -9.34 12.19 4.00
N ILE A 4 -9.96 11.49 4.95
CA ILE A 4 -9.32 10.38 5.68
C ILE A 4 -9.87 9.07 5.18
N HIS A 5 -9.01 8.29 4.47
CA HIS A 5 -9.35 7.00 3.88
C HIS A 5 -8.52 5.90 4.56
N ILE A 6 -9.15 5.14 5.45
CA ILE A 6 -8.52 4.03 6.15
C ILE A 6 -9.16 2.74 5.69
N GLY A 7 -8.35 1.78 5.33
CA GLY A 7 -8.76 0.45 4.90
C GLY A 7 -7.66 -0.57 5.15
N THR A 8 -7.76 -1.71 4.50
CA THR A 8 -6.84 -2.81 4.71
C THR A 8 -5.95 -3.08 3.50
N SER A 9 -4.86 -3.82 3.69
CA SER A 9 -3.90 -4.17 2.62
C SER A 9 -4.40 -5.25 1.66
N SER A 10 -5.57 -5.81 1.88
CA SER A 10 -6.29 -6.77 1.03
C SER A 10 -7.66 -7.02 1.65
N TRP A 11 -8.56 -7.64 0.90
CA TRP A 11 -9.94 -7.90 1.36
C TRP A 11 -10.33 -9.39 1.37
N LYS A 12 -9.55 -10.29 0.79
CA LYS A 12 -9.90 -11.72 0.62
C LYS A 12 -9.47 -12.56 1.81
N TYR A 13 -10.07 -12.32 2.97
CA TYR A 13 -9.77 -13.08 4.19
C TYR A 13 -11.01 -13.80 4.72
N GLU A 14 -10.99 -15.14 4.72
CA GLU A 14 -12.06 -15.99 5.27
C GLU A 14 -12.24 -15.76 6.78
N GLY A 15 -11.18 -15.40 7.50
CA GLY A 15 -11.22 -15.08 8.93
C GLY A 15 -12.09 -13.85 9.28
N TRP A 16 -12.55 -13.08 8.28
CA TRP A 16 -13.47 -11.95 8.51
C TRP A 16 -14.94 -12.29 8.30
N LEU A 17 -15.28 -13.59 8.15
CA LEU A 17 -16.66 -14.04 8.13
C LEU A 17 -17.32 -13.74 9.50
N GLY A 18 -18.48 -13.10 9.46
CA GLY A 18 -19.18 -12.60 10.65
C GLY A 18 -18.72 -11.23 11.15
N GLN A 19 -17.62 -10.66 10.60
CA GLN A 19 -17.16 -9.30 10.87
C GLN A 19 -17.47 -8.36 9.70
N VAL A 20 -16.95 -8.69 8.52
CA VAL A 20 -17.10 -7.92 7.28
C VAL A 20 -18.03 -8.63 6.30
N TYR A 21 -18.03 -9.97 6.31
CA TYR A 21 -18.73 -10.81 5.35
C TYR A 21 -19.82 -11.62 6.01
N ASP A 22 -20.99 -11.70 5.35
CA ASP A 22 -22.08 -12.56 5.78
C ASP A 22 -21.76 -14.04 5.45
N PRO A 23 -21.57 -14.93 6.45
CA PRO A 23 -21.29 -16.34 6.22
C PRO A 23 -22.38 -17.04 5.41
N ALA A 24 -23.66 -16.63 5.56
CA ALA A 24 -24.78 -17.26 4.87
C ALA A 24 -24.71 -17.08 3.35
N LYS A 25 -24.15 -15.96 2.89
CA LYS A 25 -24.02 -15.65 1.46
C LYS A 25 -23.09 -16.59 0.73
N TYR A 26 -22.05 -17.10 1.41
CA TYR A 26 -21.00 -17.94 0.82
C TYR A 26 -21.16 -19.42 1.12
N GLY A 27 -22.31 -19.82 1.70
CA GLY A 27 -22.66 -21.22 1.92
C GLY A 27 -23.28 -21.87 0.68
N TYR A 28 -22.88 -23.11 0.38
CA TYR A 28 -23.56 -23.94 -0.61
C TYR A 28 -23.60 -25.39 -0.11
N ARG A 29 -24.83 -25.97 0.05
CA ARG A 29 -25.06 -27.33 0.56
C ARG A 29 -24.30 -27.62 1.87
N GLY A 30 -24.32 -26.66 2.81
CA GLY A 30 -23.65 -26.77 4.11
C GLY A 30 -22.13 -26.64 4.10
N LYS A 31 -21.52 -26.26 2.96
CA LYS A 31 -20.07 -26.03 2.82
C LYS A 31 -19.79 -24.60 2.37
N PHE A 32 -18.65 -24.06 2.81
CA PHE A 32 -18.15 -22.77 2.35
C PHE A 32 -17.73 -22.84 0.88
N ASN A 33 -18.20 -21.86 0.08
CA ASN A 33 -17.87 -21.73 -1.33
C ASN A 33 -16.79 -20.67 -1.55
N LYS A 34 -15.54 -21.08 -1.47
CA LYS A 34 -14.38 -20.24 -1.61
C LYS A 34 -14.35 -19.47 -2.94
N THR A 35 -14.65 -20.12 -4.05
CA THR A 35 -14.65 -19.48 -5.39
C THR A 35 -15.68 -18.35 -5.45
N ARG A 36 -16.87 -18.54 -4.88
CA ARG A 36 -17.88 -17.48 -4.81
C ARG A 36 -17.41 -16.34 -3.91
N PHE A 37 -16.84 -16.66 -2.75
CA PHE A 37 -16.29 -15.69 -1.82
C PHE A 37 -15.23 -14.81 -2.50
N GLU A 38 -14.19 -15.41 -3.10
CA GLU A 38 -13.11 -14.68 -3.76
C GLU A 38 -13.58 -13.77 -4.90
N ARG A 39 -14.68 -14.13 -5.55
CA ARG A 39 -15.29 -13.36 -6.64
C ARG A 39 -16.15 -12.19 -6.17
N GLU A 40 -16.87 -12.34 -5.05
CA GLU A 40 -17.96 -11.43 -4.66
C GLU A 40 -17.70 -10.64 -3.36
N CYS A 41 -16.71 -11.02 -2.54
CA CYS A 41 -16.51 -10.43 -1.22
C CYS A 41 -16.12 -8.94 -1.26
N LEU A 42 -15.56 -8.43 -2.36
CA LEU A 42 -15.23 -7.01 -2.50
C LEU A 42 -16.44 -6.10 -2.37
N GLN A 43 -17.61 -6.55 -2.85
CA GLN A 43 -18.87 -5.79 -2.74
C GLN A 43 -19.32 -5.58 -1.29
N GLU A 44 -19.06 -6.56 -0.41
CA GLU A 44 -19.36 -6.42 1.03
C GLU A 44 -18.29 -5.60 1.73
N TYR A 45 -17.03 -5.84 1.40
CA TYR A 45 -15.91 -5.06 1.89
C TYR A 45 -16.11 -3.56 1.67
N ALA A 46 -16.53 -3.17 0.47
CA ALA A 46 -16.75 -1.77 0.10
C ALA A 46 -17.93 -1.09 0.81
N ARG A 47 -18.75 -1.84 1.56
CA ARG A 47 -19.81 -1.28 2.44
C ARG A 47 -19.27 -0.90 3.83
N VAL A 48 -18.14 -1.49 4.22
CA VAL A 48 -17.53 -1.30 5.54
C VAL A 48 -16.36 -0.32 5.46
N PHE A 49 -15.53 -0.45 4.43
CA PHE A 49 -14.33 0.35 4.25
C PHE A 49 -14.41 1.25 3.01
N PRO A 50 -13.95 2.51 3.09
CA PRO A 50 -13.95 3.45 1.97
C PRO A 50 -12.81 3.21 0.97
N THR A 51 -11.82 2.37 1.34
CA THR A 51 -10.62 2.14 0.54
C THR A 51 -10.00 0.78 0.81
N VAL A 52 -9.20 0.30 -0.15
CA VAL A 52 -8.34 -0.87 0.02
C VAL A 52 -7.00 -0.64 -0.68
N GLY A 53 -5.90 -1.00 -0.03
CA GLY A 53 -4.59 -1.11 -0.67
C GLY A 53 -4.35 -2.55 -1.13
N GLY A 54 -3.56 -2.75 -2.18
CA GLY A 54 -3.33 -4.12 -2.59
C GLY A 54 -2.17 -4.35 -3.56
N ASP A 55 -1.72 -5.60 -3.55
CA ASP A 55 -0.61 -6.10 -4.37
C ASP A 55 -1.09 -6.68 -5.71
N PHE A 56 -2.38 -6.59 -6.01
CA PHE A 56 -2.99 -7.27 -7.16
C PHE A 56 -2.56 -6.73 -8.53
N SER A 57 -1.94 -5.56 -8.58
CA SER A 57 -1.28 -5.01 -9.78
C SER A 57 0.24 -5.08 -9.74
N PHE A 58 0.84 -5.52 -8.62
CA PHE A 58 2.28 -5.42 -8.40
C PHE A 58 3.10 -6.37 -9.28
N TYR A 59 2.65 -7.61 -9.47
CA TYR A 59 3.44 -8.66 -10.12
C TYR A 59 3.33 -8.72 -11.64
N GLN A 60 2.39 -7.98 -12.23
CA GLN A 60 2.18 -7.90 -13.67
C GLN A 60 1.28 -6.71 -14.01
N PHE A 61 1.38 -6.24 -15.24
CA PHE A 61 0.41 -5.26 -15.78
C PHE A 61 -0.95 -5.92 -15.95
N PRO A 62 -2.00 -5.45 -15.25
CA PRO A 62 -3.34 -6.02 -15.38
C PRO A 62 -3.97 -5.71 -16.74
N SER A 63 -4.82 -6.60 -17.24
CA SER A 63 -5.58 -6.37 -18.46
C SER A 63 -6.75 -5.40 -18.24
N ASN A 64 -7.24 -4.77 -19.32
CA ASN A 64 -8.42 -3.90 -19.27
C ASN A 64 -9.66 -4.65 -18.73
N ASP A 65 -9.83 -5.93 -19.07
CA ASP A 65 -10.91 -6.77 -18.54
C ASP A 65 -10.78 -7.02 -17.04
N TYR A 66 -9.56 -7.10 -16.54
CA TYR A 66 -9.31 -7.22 -15.10
C TYR A 66 -9.74 -5.92 -14.39
N TRP A 67 -9.31 -4.75 -14.88
CA TRP A 67 -9.68 -3.46 -14.33
C TRP A 67 -11.19 -3.25 -14.31
N ARG A 68 -11.86 -3.49 -15.44
CA ARG A 68 -13.31 -3.40 -15.51
C ARG A 68 -13.99 -4.26 -14.44
N ARG A 69 -13.65 -5.56 -14.35
CA ARG A 69 -14.24 -6.46 -13.35
C ARG A 69 -13.94 -6.07 -11.91
N LEU A 70 -12.80 -5.42 -11.64
CA LEU A 70 -12.46 -4.94 -10.32
C LEU A 70 -13.29 -3.71 -9.95
N PHE A 71 -13.29 -2.70 -10.81
CA PHE A 71 -13.94 -1.41 -10.53
C PHE A 71 -15.46 -1.47 -10.58
N ASP A 72 -16.04 -2.38 -11.36
CA ASP A 72 -17.49 -2.62 -11.41
C ASP A 72 -18.06 -3.22 -10.09
N GLN A 73 -17.22 -3.73 -9.21
CA GLN A 73 -17.65 -4.32 -7.95
C GLN A 73 -17.86 -3.32 -6.81
N VAL A 74 -17.39 -2.10 -6.96
CA VAL A 74 -17.38 -1.11 -5.87
C VAL A 74 -18.24 0.10 -6.22
N PRO A 75 -18.88 0.73 -5.21
CA PRO A 75 -19.68 1.93 -5.41
C PRO A 75 -18.81 3.13 -5.78
N ASP A 76 -19.46 4.21 -6.22
CA ASP A 76 -18.82 5.50 -6.38
C ASP A 76 -18.29 6.00 -5.03
N GLY A 77 -17.14 6.66 -5.05
CA GLY A 77 -16.45 7.14 -3.85
C GLY A 77 -15.59 6.10 -3.14
N PHE A 78 -15.62 4.81 -3.55
CA PHE A 78 -14.66 3.83 -3.07
C PHE A 78 -13.31 4.00 -3.79
N LEU A 79 -12.21 4.03 -3.03
CA LEU A 79 -10.88 4.33 -3.56
C LEU A 79 -9.92 3.14 -3.44
N PHE A 80 -9.18 2.88 -4.51
CA PHE A 80 -8.13 1.87 -4.50
C PHE A 80 -6.74 2.51 -4.30
N GLY A 81 -5.96 1.97 -3.37
CA GLY A 81 -4.52 2.14 -3.33
C GLY A 81 -3.85 1.03 -4.13
N LEU A 82 -3.24 1.37 -5.25
CA LEU A 82 -2.64 0.40 -6.14
C LEU A 82 -1.12 0.44 -6.05
N LYS A 83 -0.49 -0.72 -5.93
CA LYS A 83 0.95 -0.79 -6.19
C LYS A 83 1.21 -0.76 -7.69
N VAL A 84 2.12 0.11 -8.09
CA VAL A 84 2.67 0.13 -9.44
C VAL A 84 3.40 -1.20 -9.70
N PRO A 85 3.28 -1.79 -10.90
CA PRO A 85 3.95 -3.04 -11.24
C PRO A 85 5.46 -3.01 -10.97
N GLU A 86 5.99 -4.12 -10.45
CA GLU A 86 7.42 -4.24 -10.13
C GLU A 86 8.34 -4.09 -11.35
N ASP A 87 7.81 -4.26 -12.56
CA ASP A 87 8.51 -3.94 -13.80
C ASP A 87 8.96 -2.45 -13.88
N ILE A 88 8.37 -1.56 -13.07
CA ILE A 88 8.78 -0.15 -12.97
C ILE A 88 9.72 0.10 -11.78
N THR A 89 9.58 -0.66 -10.67
CA THR A 89 10.24 -0.34 -9.40
C THR A 89 11.40 -1.26 -9.03
N VAL A 90 11.62 -2.34 -9.76
CA VAL A 90 12.70 -3.29 -9.52
C VAL A 90 13.82 -3.06 -10.53
N GLU A 91 15.02 -2.68 -10.06
CA GLU A 91 16.21 -2.48 -10.92
C GLU A 91 16.70 -3.81 -11.52
N ARG A 92 16.67 -4.86 -10.72
CA ARG A 92 17.07 -6.22 -11.12
C ARG A 92 16.10 -7.22 -10.53
N PHE A 93 15.56 -8.10 -11.36
CA PHE A 93 14.62 -9.11 -10.89
C PHE A 93 15.29 -10.06 -9.88
N PRO A 94 14.66 -10.31 -8.73
CA PRO A 94 15.16 -11.28 -7.75
C PRO A 94 15.34 -12.67 -8.36
N LYS A 95 16.35 -13.42 -7.87
CA LYS A 95 16.59 -14.81 -8.29
C LYS A 95 15.57 -15.75 -7.64
N LEU A 96 14.30 -15.59 -8.00
CA LEU A 96 13.18 -16.40 -7.50
C LEU A 96 12.47 -17.11 -8.65
N PRO A 97 11.95 -18.33 -8.44
CA PRO A 97 11.31 -19.14 -9.50
C PRO A 97 10.19 -18.42 -10.27
N ARG A 98 9.44 -17.53 -9.61
CA ARG A 98 8.34 -16.77 -10.22
C ARG A 98 8.76 -15.89 -11.41
N TYR A 99 10.04 -15.51 -11.50
CA TYR A 99 10.53 -14.67 -12.59
C TYR A 99 10.98 -15.48 -13.83
N GLY A 100 11.06 -16.81 -13.70
CA GLY A 100 11.48 -17.68 -14.83
C GLY A 100 12.81 -17.22 -15.42
N GLN A 101 12.83 -16.95 -16.73
CA GLN A 101 14.04 -16.50 -17.44
C GLN A 101 14.52 -15.10 -17.04
N ARG A 102 13.65 -14.26 -16.47
CA ARG A 102 14.02 -12.93 -16.00
C ARG A 102 14.76 -12.93 -14.65
N ALA A 103 14.83 -14.09 -13.96
CA ALA A 103 15.44 -14.20 -12.64
C ALA A 103 16.93 -13.79 -12.66
N GLY A 104 17.26 -12.71 -11.96
CA GLY A 104 18.62 -12.15 -11.90
C GLY A 104 18.99 -11.20 -13.03
N GLU A 105 18.13 -11.00 -14.04
CA GLU A 105 18.38 -10.09 -15.14
C GLU A 105 18.14 -8.61 -14.72
N VAL A 106 18.84 -7.70 -15.38
CA VAL A 106 18.59 -6.26 -15.27
C VAL A 106 17.22 -5.94 -15.89
N ASN A 107 16.42 -5.18 -15.21
CA ASN A 107 15.12 -4.77 -15.69
C ASN A 107 15.23 -3.52 -16.56
N GLN A 108 14.96 -3.63 -17.85
CA GLN A 108 15.00 -2.50 -18.78
C GLN A 108 13.84 -1.51 -18.60
N GLY A 109 12.78 -1.92 -17.88
CA GLY A 109 11.62 -1.08 -17.54
C GLY A 109 11.78 -0.32 -16.23
N PHE A 110 12.94 -0.41 -15.55
CA PHE A 110 13.16 0.29 -14.28
C PHE A 110 13.09 1.81 -14.47
N LEU A 111 12.17 2.46 -13.73
CA LEU A 111 11.88 3.90 -13.82
C LEU A 111 11.56 4.39 -15.25
N ASP A 112 10.94 3.55 -16.06
CA ASP A 112 10.48 3.89 -17.41
C ASP A 112 9.08 4.51 -17.34
N ALA A 113 9.00 5.84 -17.49
CA ALA A 113 7.74 6.58 -17.45
C ALA A 113 6.85 6.33 -18.69
N VAL A 114 7.44 5.98 -19.84
CA VAL A 114 6.68 5.65 -21.06
C VAL A 114 6.00 4.29 -20.88
N LEU A 115 6.75 3.29 -20.42
CA LEU A 115 6.20 1.98 -20.10
C LEU A 115 5.07 2.08 -19.04
N LEU A 116 5.28 2.92 -18.02
CA LEU A 116 4.28 3.17 -16.98
C LEU A 116 3.00 3.78 -17.57
N GLU A 117 3.12 4.82 -18.37
CA GLU A 117 1.96 5.48 -19.02
C GLU A 117 1.20 4.50 -19.92
N ASP A 118 1.90 3.85 -20.85
CA ASP A 118 1.28 2.99 -21.84
C ASP A 118 0.62 1.74 -21.26
N ARG A 119 1.23 1.13 -20.24
CA ARG A 119 0.82 -0.19 -19.75
C ARG A 119 0.04 -0.17 -18.43
N PHE A 120 0.06 0.96 -17.72
CA PHE A 120 -0.56 1.07 -16.40
C PHE A 120 -1.47 2.28 -16.26
N LEU A 121 -0.96 3.50 -16.46
CA LEU A 121 -1.76 4.72 -16.22
C LEU A 121 -2.85 4.91 -17.28
N GLY A 122 -2.54 4.76 -18.57
CA GLY A 122 -3.52 4.86 -19.65
C GLY A 122 -4.70 3.89 -19.48
N PRO A 123 -4.48 2.58 -19.19
CA PRO A 123 -5.55 1.65 -18.83
C PRO A 123 -6.36 2.02 -17.59
N LEU A 124 -5.80 2.79 -16.65
CA LEU A 124 -6.48 3.25 -15.43
C LEU A 124 -7.27 4.56 -15.62
N GLU A 125 -6.96 5.32 -16.64
CA GLU A 125 -7.56 6.66 -16.88
C GLU A 125 -9.10 6.67 -16.83
N PRO A 126 -9.83 5.69 -17.41
CA PRO A 126 -11.29 5.62 -17.32
C PRO A 126 -11.83 5.45 -15.88
N TYR A 127 -10.97 5.06 -14.94
CA TYR A 127 -11.32 4.77 -13.55
C TYR A 127 -10.66 5.74 -12.55
N GLY A 128 -10.17 6.90 -13.02
CA GLY A 128 -9.42 7.85 -12.22
C GLY A 128 -10.10 8.24 -10.90
N GLU A 129 -11.44 8.41 -10.92
CA GLU A 129 -12.23 8.73 -9.72
C GLU A 129 -12.26 7.61 -8.65
N LYS A 130 -11.88 6.38 -9.02
CA LYS A 130 -11.76 5.22 -8.10
C LYS A 130 -10.32 4.95 -7.68
N ILE A 131 -9.37 5.76 -8.12
CA ILE A 131 -7.96 5.64 -7.74
C ILE A 131 -7.66 6.62 -6.61
N GLY A 132 -7.29 6.10 -5.44
CA GLY A 132 -6.87 6.89 -4.30
C GLY A 132 -5.40 7.28 -4.40
N VAL A 133 -4.50 6.30 -4.42
CA VAL A 133 -3.07 6.53 -4.50
C VAL A 133 -2.36 5.41 -5.25
N LEU A 134 -1.37 5.77 -6.07
CA LEU A 134 -0.48 4.84 -6.78
C LEU A 134 0.86 4.77 -6.04
N ILE A 135 1.26 3.59 -5.57
CA ILE A 135 2.43 3.41 -4.70
C ILE A 135 3.55 2.73 -5.48
N PHE A 136 4.66 3.43 -5.65
CA PHE A 136 5.91 2.86 -6.12
C PHE A 136 6.63 2.20 -4.95
N GLU A 137 6.54 0.88 -4.82
CA GLU A 137 7.23 0.13 -3.78
C GLU A 137 8.62 -0.27 -4.27
N PHE A 138 9.65 0.34 -3.69
CA PHE A 138 11.04 -0.08 -3.86
C PHE A 138 11.41 -1.04 -2.73
N GLY A 139 11.64 -2.29 -3.09
CA GLY A 139 12.11 -3.31 -2.14
C GLY A 139 13.46 -2.94 -1.53
N THR A 140 13.90 -3.70 -0.52
CA THR A 140 15.21 -3.43 0.09
C THR A 140 16.33 -3.59 -0.93
N ILE A 141 17.06 -2.52 -1.19
CA ILE A 141 18.21 -2.48 -2.10
C ILE A 141 19.47 -2.75 -1.26
N TYR A 142 20.13 -3.88 -1.51
CA TYR A 142 21.27 -4.31 -0.71
C TYR A 142 22.62 -3.88 -1.29
N ARG A 143 22.72 -3.74 -2.60
CA ARG A 143 23.95 -3.48 -3.34
C ARG A 143 23.66 -2.77 -4.65
N GLY A 144 24.69 -2.15 -5.22
CA GLY A 144 24.61 -1.45 -6.49
C GLY A 144 24.38 0.07 -6.31
N PRO A 145 24.42 0.82 -7.40
CA PRO A 145 24.28 2.28 -7.36
C PRO A 145 23.03 2.74 -6.63
N MET A 146 21.90 2.10 -6.86
CA MET A 146 20.63 2.48 -6.23
C MET A 146 20.59 2.26 -4.70
N SER A 147 21.59 1.61 -4.09
CA SER A 147 21.74 1.55 -2.63
C SER A 147 22.26 2.84 -2.01
N GLU A 148 22.94 3.68 -2.81
CA GLU A 148 23.40 5.00 -2.42
C GLU A 148 22.28 6.02 -2.59
N VAL A 149 22.10 6.89 -1.58
CA VAL A 149 20.97 7.84 -1.56
C VAL A 149 21.03 8.79 -2.74
N GLY A 150 22.20 9.37 -3.04
CA GLY A 150 22.37 10.32 -4.13
C GLY A 150 22.04 9.73 -5.51
N ASP A 151 22.56 8.54 -5.82
CA ASP A 151 22.32 7.87 -7.11
C ASP A 151 20.85 7.51 -7.29
N PHE A 152 20.22 6.99 -6.21
CA PHE A 152 18.79 6.69 -6.22
C PHE A 152 17.94 7.95 -6.41
N VAL A 153 18.25 9.04 -5.68
CA VAL A 153 17.53 10.32 -5.78
C VAL A 153 17.66 10.90 -7.18
N GLN A 154 18.84 10.88 -7.78
CA GLN A 154 19.05 11.37 -9.13
C GLN A 154 18.23 10.60 -10.18
N ALA A 155 18.19 9.27 -10.09
CA ALA A 155 17.40 8.44 -10.98
C ALA A 155 15.89 8.67 -10.77
N LEU A 156 15.48 8.77 -9.51
CA LEU A 156 14.08 8.99 -9.11
C LEU A 156 13.58 10.35 -9.60
N ASP A 157 14.37 11.42 -9.41
CA ASP A 157 14.03 12.78 -9.83
C ASP A 157 13.66 12.87 -11.31
N GLY A 158 14.53 12.33 -12.18
CA GLY A 158 14.28 12.30 -13.62
C GLY A 158 13.06 11.46 -14.04
N PHE A 159 12.64 10.51 -13.21
CA PHE A 159 11.42 9.73 -13.41
C PHE A 159 10.19 10.49 -12.91
N LEU A 160 10.22 11.02 -11.68
CA LEU A 160 9.10 11.71 -11.05
C LEU A 160 8.69 12.96 -11.82
N ALA A 161 9.64 13.67 -12.42
CA ALA A 161 9.39 14.84 -13.28
C ALA A 161 8.47 14.56 -14.49
N LYS A 162 8.30 13.29 -14.86
CA LYS A 162 7.47 12.88 -16.01
C LYS A 162 6.09 12.37 -15.60
N LEU A 163 5.81 12.29 -14.29
CA LEU A 163 4.55 11.73 -13.81
C LEU A 163 3.39 12.75 -13.90
N PRO A 164 2.19 12.31 -14.29
CA PRO A 164 1.01 13.17 -14.37
C PRO A 164 0.38 13.38 -12.99
N THR A 165 1.01 14.20 -12.15
CA THR A 165 0.59 14.47 -10.77
C THR A 165 -0.68 15.32 -10.66
N ASP A 166 -1.14 15.86 -11.76
CA ASP A 166 -2.45 16.51 -11.93
C ASP A 166 -3.60 15.52 -12.10
N ARG A 167 -3.31 14.29 -12.55
CA ARG A 167 -4.31 13.23 -12.78
C ARG A 167 -4.37 12.20 -11.63
N PHE A 168 -3.24 11.89 -11.04
CA PHE A 168 -3.12 10.83 -10.02
C PHE A 168 -2.31 11.29 -8.81
N HIS A 169 -2.65 10.75 -7.64
CA HIS A 169 -1.82 10.86 -6.45
C HIS A 169 -0.79 9.72 -6.44
N PHE A 170 0.48 10.07 -6.28
CA PHE A 170 1.57 9.12 -6.25
C PHE A 170 2.27 9.11 -4.88
N ALA A 171 2.74 7.93 -4.49
CA ALA A 171 3.56 7.77 -3.30
C ALA A 171 4.76 6.87 -3.58
N VAL A 172 5.88 7.13 -2.91
CA VAL A 172 7.08 6.29 -2.96
C VAL A 172 7.26 5.60 -1.62
N GLU A 173 7.26 4.26 -1.63
CA GLU A 173 7.58 3.41 -0.50
C GLU A 173 8.99 2.87 -0.65
N VAL A 174 9.90 3.28 0.23
CA VAL A 174 11.25 2.71 0.34
C VAL A 174 11.32 1.76 1.54
N ARG A 175 12.16 0.73 1.42
CA ARG A 175 12.41 -0.25 2.49
C ARG A 175 13.84 -0.23 3.00
N ASN A 176 14.53 0.88 2.78
CA ASN A 176 15.86 1.17 3.26
C ASN A 176 15.82 2.39 4.19
N ARG A 177 16.11 2.20 5.49
CA ARG A 177 16.08 3.30 6.48
C ARG A 177 17.09 4.41 6.22
N ASN A 178 18.20 4.13 5.50
CA ASN A 178 19.20 5.12 5.15
C ASN A 178 18.64 6.27 4.30
N PHE A 179 17.59 6.06 3.51
CA PHE A 179 16.91 7.12 2.75
C PHE A 179 16.23 8.16 3.66
N LEU A 180 15.85 7.80 4.88
CA LEU A 180 15.30 8.73 5.86
C LEU A 180 16.35 9.45 6.69
N ASN A 181 17.57 8.86 6.81
CA ASN A 181 18.64 9.38 7.65
C ASN A 181 19.65 10.24 6.88
N GLY A 182 19.62 10.25 5.55
CA GLY A 182 20.60 10.89 4.68
C GLY A 182 20.18 12.31 4.31
N GLY A 183 20.55 13.33 5.11
CA GLY A 183 20.56 14.74 4.71
C GLY A 183 19.27 15.37 4.16
N GLY A 184 18.20 14.60 4.03
CA GLY A 184 16.90 15.09 3.55
C GLY A 184 16.73 15.14 2.02
N GLU A 185 17.73 14.74 1.23
CA GLU A 185 17.69 14.80 -0.24
C GLU A 185 16.51 14.01 -0.83
N TYR A 186 16.28 12.80 -0.33
CA TYR A 186 15.17 11.95 -0.77
C TYR A 186 13.82 12.64 -0.51
N LEU A 187 13.59 13.15 0.70
CA LEU A 187 12.33 13.81 1.04
C LEU A 187 12.18 15.17 0.30
N ALA A 188 13.27 15.85 0.04
CA ALA A 188 13.28 17.09 -0.76
C ALA A 188 12.86 16.81 -2.21
N CYS A 189 13.43 15.78 -2.84
CA CYS A 189 13.06 15.34 -4.19
C CYS A 189 11.56 15.01 -4.28
N LEU A 190 11.02 14.22 -3.35
CA LEU A 190 9.58 13.89 -3.34
C LEU A 190 8.70 15.14 -3.22
N ARG A 191 9.11 16.09 -2.38
CA ARG A 191 8.36 17.34 -2.14
C ARG A 191 8.34 18.22 -3.37
N GLU A 192 9.46 18.33 -4.09
CA GLU A 192 9.56 19.10 -5.33
C GLU A 192 8.53 18.64 -6.38
N HIS A 193 8.31 17.32 -6.45
CA HIS A 193 7.35 16.72 -7.39
C HIS A 193 5.93 16.53 -6.81
N ASN A 194 5.65 16.99 -5.56
CA ASN A 194 4.38 16.74 -4.86
C ASN A 194 4.01 15.23 -4.80
N ILE A 195 5.02 14.38 -4.54
CA ILE A 195 4.90 12.93 -4.37
C ILE A 195 4.95 12.61 -2.87
N ALA A 196 4.05 11.77 -2.38
CA ALA A 196 4.05 11.38 -0.97
C ALA A 196 5.18 10.39 -0.65
N HIS A 197 5.89 10.61 0.46
CA HIS A 197 6.59 9.51 1.11
C HIS A 197 5.57 8.56 1.72
N CYS A 198 5.59 7.29 1.35
CA CYS A 198 4.73 6.28 1.95
C CYS A 198 5.35 5.77 3.26
N LEU A 199 4.80 6.23 4.38
CA LEU A 199 5.14 5.72 5.71
C LEU A 199 4.87 4.22 5.77
N ASN A 200 5.82 3.40 6.20
CA ASN A 200 5.58 1.96 6.26
C ASN A 200 6.29 1.29 7.44
N SER A 201 5.64 0.30 8.02
CA SER A 201 6.19 -0.51 9.12
C SER A 201 6.74 -1.85 8.63
N TRP A 202 7.54 -1.84 7.55
CA TRP A 202 8.24 -3.03 7.09
C TRP A 202 9.41 -3.38 8.01
N THR A 203 9.82 -4.65 8.04
CA THR A 203 10.81 -5.22 8.98
C THR A 203 12.09 -4.39 9.19
N ARG A 204 12.56 -3.67 8.16
CA ARG A 204 13.81 -2.89 8.21
C ARG A 204 13.62 -1.39 8.32
N MET A 205 12.38 -0.95 8.34
CA MET A 205 12.06 0.45 8.55
C MET A 205 11.89 0.76 10.04
N PRO A 206 12.14 2.00 10.47
CA PRO A 206 11.74 2.45 11.80
C PRO A 206 10.22 2.32 11.98
N PRO A 207 9.72 2.18 13.20
CA PRO A 207 8.29 2.30 13.48
C PRO A 207 7.72 3.61 12.91
N ILE A 208 6.45 3.60 12.45
CA ILE A 208 5.83 4.79 11.85
C ILE A 208 5.87 5.98 12.81
N GLY A 209 5.67 5.78 14.11
CA GLY A 209 5.78 6.85 15.10
C GLY A 209 7.17 7.50 15.19
N GLU A 210 8.24 6.77 14.85
CA GLU A 210 9.58 7.35 14.70
C GLU A 210 9.77 8.06 13.36
N GLN A 211 9.20 7.52 12.27
CA GLN A 211 9.21 8.19 10.98
C GLN A 211 8.51 9.55 11.04
N LEU A 212 7.40 9.65 11.80
CA LEU A 212 6.66 10.91 11.99
C LEU A 212 7.45 12.01 12.70
N LYS A 213 8.57 11.67 13.36
CA LYS A 213 9.48 12.64 14.01
C LYS A 213 10.55 13.18 13.04
N VAL A 214 10.67 12.61 11.85
CA VAL A 214 11.61 13.09 10.85
C VAL A 214 11.10 14.39 10.26
N ASP A 215 11.96 15.40 10.19
CA ASP A 215 11.61 16.69 9.64
C ASP A 215 11.14 16.58 8.19
N ASN A 216 10.04 17.26 7.89
CA ASN A 216 9.47 17.28 6.54
C ASN A 216 9.10 15.91 5.95
N ILE A 217 8.72 14.94 6.80
CA ILE A 217 8.34 13.59 6.37
C ILE A 217 7.06 13.60 5.51
N ILE A 218 6.18 14.56 5.70
CA ILE A 218 5.02 14.79 4.83
C ILE A 218 5.51 15.61 3.63
N THR A 219 5.53 14.97 2.46
CA THR A 219 6.16 15.50 1.24
C THR A 219 5.15 15.97 0.18
N ALA A 220 3.86 15.71 0.36
CA ALA A 220 2.79 16.07 -0.58
C ALA A 220 1.52 16.50 0.16
N ARG A 221 0.54 17.02 -0.58
CA ARG A 221 -0.80 17.35 -0.04
C ARG A 221 -1.65 16.13 0.28
N HIS A 222 -1.20 14.95 -0.10
CA HIS A 222 -1.74 13.65 0.29
C HIS A 222 -0.67 12.84 1.02
N VAL A 223 -1.11 11.94 1.87
CA VAL A 223 -0.25 11.10 2.71
C VAL A 223 -0.63 9.64 2.46
N ALA A 224 0.36 8.78 2.30
CA ALA A 224 0.18 7.35 2.22
C ALA A 224 0.86 6.65 3.41
N ALA A 225 0.19 5.67 4.01
CA ALA A 225 0.76 4.90 5.11
C ALA A 225 0.36 3.42 5.03
N ARG A 226 1.30 2.54 5.34
CA ARG A 226 1.09 1.09 5.34
C ARG A 226 1.53 0.49 6.67
N PHE A 227 0.58 0.09 7.50
CA PHE A 227 0.78 -0.57 8.79
C PHE A 227 0.89 -2.09 8.55
N LEU A 228 2.11 -2.58 8.33
CA LEU A 228 2.35 -3.92 7.79
C LEU A 228 2.74 -4.95 8.85
N LEU A 229 3.74 -4.63 9.68
CA LEU A 229 4.34 -5.49 10.68
C LEU A 229 4.70 -4.68 11.91
N ARG A 230 4.78 -5.32 13.07
CA ARG A 230 5.38 -4.69 14.25
C ARG A 230 6.91 -4.81 14.20
N PRO A 231 7.66 -3.89 14.84
CA PRO A 231 9.12 -3.94 14.87
C PRO A 231 9.65 -5.29 15.34
N GLY A 232 10.70 -5.77 14.67
CA GLY A 232 11.37 -7.02 14.98
C GLY A 232 10.65 -8.29 14.51
N ARG A 233 9.43 -8.19 13.97
CA ARG A 233 8.70 -9.36 13.47
C ARG A 233 9.00 -9.61 12.00
N MET A 234 9.34 -10.86 11.68
CA MET A 234 9.49 -11.29 10.28
C MET A 234 8.12 -11.63 9.67
N TYR A 235 8.03 -11.47 8.35
CA TYR A 235 6.80 -11.75 7.60
C TYR A 235 6.21 -13.14 7.90
N GLN A 236 7.03 -14.20 7.78
CA GLN A 236 6.56 -15.57 7.98
C GLN A 236 6.12 -15.82 9.42
N GLN A 237 6.83 -15.29 10.41
CA GLN A 237 6.43 -15.37 11.81
C GLN A 237 5.04 -14.79 12.06
N ALA A 238 4.72 -13.65 11.43
CA ALA A 238 3.39 -13.06 11.55
C ALA A 238 2.31 -13.89 10.86
N VAL A 239 2.62 -14.52 9.71
CA VAL A 239 1.68 -15.42 9.02
C VAL A 239 1.39 -16.65 9.90
N ASP A 240 2.42 -17.29 10.42
CA ASP A 240 2.29 -18.52 11.22
C ASP A 240 1.55 -18.26 12.54
N LEU A 241 1.78 -17.08 13.14
CA LEU A 241 1.17 -16.73 14.42
C LEU A 241 -0.29 -16.30 14.27
N PHE A 242 -0.63 -15.53 13.25
CA PHE A 242 -1.90 -14.80 13.18
C PHE A 242 -2.93 -15.41 12.24
N SER A 243 -2.54 -16.35 11.35
CA SER A 243 -3.50 -17.01 10.48
C SER A 243 -4.52 -17.82 11.31
N PRO A 244 -5.82 -17.77 10.99
CA PRO A 244 -6.46 -17.22 9.81
C PRO A 244 -6.95 -15.77 9.91
N TYR A 245 -6.48 -14.97 10.87
CA TYR A 245 -6.76 -13.54 11.02
C TYR A 245 -8.19 -13.21 11.50
N GLU A 246 -8.74 -14.01 12.39
CA GLU A 246 -10.12 -13.87 12.90
C GLU A 246 -10.24 -12.78 13.96
N GLU A 247 -9.19 -12.53 14.74
CA GLU A 247 -9.18 -11.57 15.85
C GLU A 247 -7.82 -10.90 16.04
N VAL A 248 -7.78 -9.79 16.77
CA VAL A 248 -6.55 -9.19 17.26
C VAL A 248 -5.92 -10.13 18.27
N GLN A 249 -4.77 -10.70 17.95
CA GLN A 249 -4.08 -11.66 18.82
C GLN A 249 -3.00 -11.00 19.66
N GLU A 250 -2.31 -9.99 19.12
CA GLU A 250 -1.31 -9.23 19.83
C GLU A 250 -1.49 -7.72 19.58
N SER A 251 -2.08 -7.01 20.52
CA SER A 251 -2.21 -5.56 20.47
C SER A 251 -0.84 -4.87 20.40
N TYR A 252 -0.74 -3.82 19.62
CA TYR A 252 0.45 -2.99 19.46
C TYR A 252 0.10 -1.50 19.70
N PRO A 253 0.04 -1.06 20.99
CA PRO A 253 -0.41 0.27 21.39
C PRO A 253 0.38 1.39 20.73
N GLU A 254 1.71 1.27 20.60
CA GLU A 254 2.56 2.28 19.98
C GLU A 254 2.26 2.43 18.48
N GLY A 255 1.91 1.34 17.82
CA GLY A 255 1.49 1.36 16.42
C GLY A 255 0.12 2.00 16.23
N ARG A 256 -0.82 1.74 17.15
CA ARG A 256 -2.14 2.41 17.18
C ARG A 256 -2.01 3.89 17.46
N SER A 257 -1.18 4.28 18.44
CA SER A 257 -0.89 5.70 18.74
C SER A 257 -0.29 6.40 17.51
N ALA A 258 0.65 5.77 16.81
CA ALA A 258 1.21 6.33 15.58
C ALA A 258 0.16 6.53 14.47
N MET A 259 -0.85 5.66 14.40
CA MET A 259 -1.96 5.81 13.45
C MET A 259 -2.87 6.98 13.84
N LEU A 260 -3.17 7.14 15.15
CA LEU A 260 -3.94 8.28 15.66
C LEU A 260 -3.20 9.58 15.40
N ASP A 261 -1.91 9.67 15.76
CA ASP A 261 -1.07 10.86 15.55
C ASP A 261 -1.06 11.27 14.07
N LEU A 262 -1.01 10.27 13.16
CA LEU A 262 -1.04 10.53 11.73
C LEU A 262 -2.40 11.07 11.26
N ILE A 263 -3.50 10.48 11.74
CA ILE A 263 -4.86 10.94 11.42
C ILE A 263 -5.06 12.39 11.91
N GLU A 264 -4.71 12.68 13.17
CA GLU A 264 -4.84 14.00 13.76
C GLU A 264 -4.01 15.04 13.00
N ARG A 265 -2.78 14.73 12.65
CA ARG A 265 -1.90 15.58 11.84
C ARG A 265 -2.51 15.86 10.46
N CYS A 266 -2.99 14.83 9.76
CA CYS A 266 -3.62 15.01 8.45
C CYS A 266 -4.91 15.87 8.54
N LEU A 267 -5.68 15.72 9.61
CA LEU A 267 -6.87 16.55 9.85
C LEU A 267 -6.50 18.01 10.11
N ALA A 268 -5.48 18.26 10.96
CA ALA A 268 -5.02 19.61 11.29
C ALA A 268 -4.46 20.33 10.06
N ASP A 269 -3.68 19.61 9.23
CA ASP A 269 -3.02 20.16 8.04
C ASP A 269 -3.91 20.11 6.78
N GLN A 270 -5.14 19.58 6.88
CA GLN A 270 -6.07 19.36 5.77
C GLN A 270 -5.50 18.50 4.64
N ASN A 271 -4.62 17.56 4.98
CA ASN A 271 -4.06 16.60 4.03
C ASN A 271 -5.00 15.41 3.83
N MET A 272 -5.06 14.90 2.61
CA MET A 272 -5.74 13.64 2.32
C MET A 272 -4.88 12.48 2.82
N LEU A 273 -5.47 11.52 3.55
CA LEU A 273 -4.77 10.34 4.07
C LEU A 273 -5.29 9.06 3.41
N PHE A 274 -4.38 8.23 2.92
CA PHE A 274 -4.60 6.86 2.50
C PHE A 274 -3.81 5.91 3.42
N ALA A 275 -4.48 5.27 4.37
CA ALA A 275 -3.85 4.38 5.34
C ALA A 275 -4.34 2.94 5.16
N TYR A 276 -3.41 1.98 5.08
CA TYR A 276 -3.69 0.57 4.85
C TYR A 276 -3.11 -0.30 5.95
N VAL A 277 -3.99 -0.99 6.67
CA VAL A 277 -3.62 -1.89 7.76
C VAL A 277 -3.56 -3.33 7.26
N ASN A 278 -2.52 -4.05 7.63
CA ASN A 278 -2.37 -5.47 7.31
C ASN A 278 -2.70 -6.33 8.54
N ASN A 279 -3.31 -7.48 8.32
CA ASN A 279 -3.59 -8.44 9.39
C ASN A 279 -2.34 -8.84 10.19
N ARG A 280 -1.18 -8.86 9.55
CA ARG A 280 0.10 -9.18 10.19
C ARG A 280 0.61 -8.13 11.18
N PHE A 281 -0.07 -6.99 11.27
CA PHE A 281 0.27 -5.93 12.23
C PHE A 281 -0.09 -6.36 13.67
N GLU A 282 -1.31 -6.87 13.90
CA GLU A 282 -1.83 -7.28 15.22
C GLU A 282 -2.61 -8.62 15.22
N GLY A 283 -2.81 -9.24 14.04
CA GLY A 283 -3.62 -10.45 13.88
C GLY A 283 -4.91 -10.24 13.10
N ASN A 284 -5.52 -9.06 13.20
CA ASN A 284 -6.77 -8.73 12.50
C ASN A 284 -6.83 -7.23 12.21
N ALA A 285 -6.79 -6.88 10.93
CA ALA A 285 -6.79 -5.48 10.50
C ALA A 285 -8.12 -4.76 10.79
N VAL A 286 -9.24 -5.49 10.78
CA VAL A 286 -10.57 -4.94 11.08
C VAL A 286 -10.62 -4.47 12.51
N GLY A 287 -10.29 -5.34 13.48
CA GLY A 287 -10.25 -5.00 14.89
C GLY A 287 -9.18 -3.94 15.24
N THR A 288 -8.05 -3.93 14.52
CA THR A 288 -7.04 -2.86 14.68
C THR A 288 -7.62 -1.50 14.29
N ILE A 289 -8.27 -1.40 13.12
CA ILE A 289 -8.87 -0.15 12.64
C ILE A 289 -9.99 0.31 13.58
N GLU A 290 -10.88 -0.60 13.98
CA GLU A 290 -11.96 -0.31 14.94
C GLU A 290 -11.42 0.25 16.25
N ALA A 291 -10.39 -0.39 16.83
CA ALA A 291 -9.77 0.05 18.08
C ALA A 291 -9.08 1.41 17.99
N VAL A 292 -8.62 1.83 16.80
CA VAL A 292 -8.07 3.17 16.57
C VAL A 292 -9.19 4.18 16.40
N LEU A 293 -10.22 3.88 15.60
CA LEU A 293 -11.32 4.82 15.34
C LEU A 293 -12.13 5.14 16.60
N ASN A 294 -12.32 4.16 17.49
CA ASN A 294 -13.00 4.35 18.79
C ASN A 294 -12.25 5.32 19.75
N GLN A 295 -11.00 5.67 19.45
CA GLN A 295 -10.24 6.65 20.22
C GLN A 295 -10.34 8.08 19.65
N LEU A 296 -10.93 8.23 18.46
CA LEU A 296 -11.16 9.53 17.82
C LEU A 296 -12.53 10.13 18.18
N GLU A 297 -13.40 9.34 18.81
CA GLU A 297 -14.71 9.77 19.36
C GLU A 297 -14.54 10.35 20.78
#